data_a45981e93dd0b746ec8d049279c81f82
#
_entry.id   a45981e93dd0b746ec8d049279c81f82
#
_cell.length_a   1.000
_cell.length_b   1.000
_cell.length_c   1.000
_cell.angle_alpha   90.00
_cell.angle_beta   90.00
_cell.angle_gamma   90.00
#
_symmetry.space_group_name_H-M   'P 1'
#
loop_
_entity.id
_entity.type
_entity.pdbx_description
1 polymer ?
#
loop_
_entity_poly.entity_id
_entity_poly.type
_entity_poly.pdbx_seq_one_letter_code
_entity_poly.pdbx_strand_id
1 'polypeptide(L)'
;MKAVHFGAGNIGRGFIGELLYESGFSTTFVDVVKATVDYINETNSYEMYIIDNNEKKVIKNVKAFSPITNEADIVEAICEADLITTSVCVDNLDKIAPTLAKGLKERLNRGIGKVD
;
A
#
# COMPACT_ATOMS: atom_id res chain seq x y z
N MET A 1 -10.35 -0.06 -9.54
CA MET A 1 -10.24 0.80 -8.34
C MET A 1 -8.83 0.72 -7.78
N LYS A 2 -8.40 1.79 -7.14
CA LYS A 2 -7.03 1.90 -6.61
C LYS A 2 -7.04 2.09 -5.12
N ALA A 3 -6.15 1.35 -4.42
CA ALA A 3 -5.98 1.46 -2.98
C ALA A 3 -4.52 1.79 -2.64
N VAL A 4 -4.34 2.53 -1.57
CA VAL A 4 -3.02 2.74 -0.95
C VAL A 4 -3.07 2.11 0.43
N HIS A 5 -2.13 1.23 0.71
CA HIS A 5 -2.03 0.58 2.01
C HIS A 5 -0.67 0.88 2.64
N PHE A 6 -0.71 1.48 3.82
CA PHE A 6 0.50 1.79 4.59
C PHE A 6 0.88 0.58 5.44
N GLY A 7 2.03 0.00 5.14
CA GLY A 7 2.56 -1.19 5.79
C GLY A 7 2.52 -2.41 4.88
N ALA A 8 3.69 -2.99 4.61
CA ALA A 8 3.80 -4.18 3.76
C ALA A 8 4.38 -5.37 4.53
N GLY A 9 4.14 -5.42 5.83
CA GLY A 9 4.49 -6.55 6.67
C GLY A 9 3.51 -7.71 6.50
N ASN A 10 3.53 -8.66 7.44
CA ASN A 10 2.71 -9.87 7.34
C ASN A 10 1.21 -9.58 7.31
N ILE A 11 0.73 -8.62 8.11
CA ILE A 11 -0.69 -8.26 8.14
C ILE A 11 -1.08 -7.55 6.84
N GLY A 12 -0.25 -6.59 6.39
CA GLY A 12 -0.52 -5.83 5.17
C GLY A 12 -0.57 -6.73 3.94
N ARG A 13 0.44 -7.57 3.73
CA ARG A 13 0.50 -8.48 2.59
C ARG A 13 -0.41 -9.69 2.76
N GLY A 14 -0.40 -10.31 3.93
CA GLY A 14 -1.05 -11.60 4.16
C GLY A 14 -2.53 -11.52 4.49
N PHE A 15 -3.05 -10.34 4.82
CA PHE A 15 -4.46 -10.16 5.16
C PHE A 15 -5.10 -9.06 4.33
N ILE A 16 -4.70 -7.80 4.54
CA ILE A 16 -5.33 -6.66 3.87
C ILE A 16 -5.09 -6.70 2.36
N GLY A 17 -3.86 -7.00 1.93
CA GLY A 17 -3.52 -7.07 0.52
C GLY A 17 -4.33 -8.12 -0.23
N GLU A 18 -4.56 -9.28 0.39
CA GLU A 18 -5.40 -10.32 -0.19
C GLU A 18 -6.84 -9.86 -0.33
N LEU A 19 -7.41 -9.25 0.71
CA LEU A 19 -8.77 -8.72 0.66
C LEU A 19 -8.94 -7.68 -0.44
N LEU A 20 -7.99 -6.77 -0.57
CA LEU A 20 -8.02 -5.74 -1.62
C LEU A 20 -7.93 -6.38 -3.01
N TYR A 21 -7.04 -7.34 -3.18
CA TYR A 21 -6.88 -8.06 -4.45
C TYR A 21 -8.16 -8.79 -4.85
N GLU A 22 -8.76 -9.52 -3.92
CA GLU A 22 -10.02 -10.24 -4.14
C GLU A 22 -11.17 -9.29 -4.44
N SER A 23 -11.10 -8.07 -3.92
CA SER A 23 -12.12 -7.04 -4.15
C SER A 23 -11.90 -6.22 -5.43
N GLY A 24 -10.89 -6.56 -6.22
CA GLY A 24 -10.62 -5.92 -7.50
C GLY A 24 -9.79 -4.65 -7.44
N PHE A 25 -9.09 -4.40 -6.34
CA PHE A 25 -8.22 -3.22 -6.22
C PHE A 25 -6.83 -3.50 -6.78
N SER A 26 -6.27 -2.48 -7.44
CA SER A 26 -4.82 -2.38 -7.64
C SER A 26 -4.26 -1.67 -6.41
N THR A 27 -3.30 -2.30 -5.73
CA THR A 27 -2.81 -1.81 -4.43
C THR A 27 -1.41 -1.26 -4.54
N THR A 28 -1.21 -0.06 -3.98
CA THR A 28 0.11 0.51 -3.75
C THR A 28 0.43 0.39 -2.27
N PHE A 29 1.47 -0.36 -1.95
CA PHE A 29 1.97 -0.48 -0.58
C PHE A 29 2.98 0.62 -0.29
N VAL A 30 2.97 1.12 0.93
CA VAL A 30 3.97 2.08 1.42
C VAL A 30 4.68 1.47 2.62
N ASP A 31 5.97 1.30 2.53
CA ASP A 31 6.77 0.71 3.60
C ASP A 31 8.19 1.28 3.61
N VAL A 32 8.80 1.36 4.79
CA VAL A 32 10.17 1.85 4.97
C VAL A 32 11.22 0.75 4.75
N VAL A 33 10.83 -0.51 4.72
CA VAL A 33 11.75 -1.65 4.54
C VAL A 33 12.07 -1.82 3.06
N LYS A 34 13.28 -1.43 2.69
CA LYS A 34 13.73 -1.47 1.30
C LYS A 34 13.61 -2.84 0.65
N ALA A 35 13.99 -3.90 1.38
CA ALA A 35 13.94 -5.26 0.84
C ALA A 35 12.50 -5.67 0.48
N THR A 36 11.52 -5.28 1.27
CA THR A 36 10.10 -5.56 1.00
C THR A 36 9.62 -4.78 -0.22
N VAL A 37 9.97 -3.50 -0.31
CA VAL A 37 9.62 -2.66 -1.45
C VAL A 37 10.20 -3.23 -2.76
N ASP A 38 11.48 -3.58 -2.74
CA ASP A 38 12.15 -4.13 -3.92
C ASP A 38 11.55 -5.48 -4.33
N TYR A 39 11.24 -6.34 -3.37
CA TYR A 39 10.62 -7.64 -3.63
C TYR A 39 9.27 -7.50 -4.36
N ILE A 40 8.41 -6.62 -3.86
CA ILE A 40 7.10 -6.39 -4.48
C ILE A 40 7.25 -5.82 -5.89
N ASN A 41 8.16 -4.87 -6.08
CA ASN A 41 8.33 -4.21 -7.37
C ASN A 41 9.04 -5.06 -8.43
N GLU A 42 9.71 -6.14 -8.04
CA GLU A 42 10.46 -6.99 -8.97
C GLU A 42 9.54 -7.56 -10.06
N THR A 43 8.36 -8.04 -9.69
CA THR A 43 7.37 -8.59 -10.63
C THR A 43 5.99 -7.96 -10.49
N ASN A 44 5.87 -6.89 -9.69
CA ASN A 44 4.60 -6.26 -9.34
C ASN A 44 3.60 -7.26 -8.76
N SER A 45 4.11 -8.14 -7.92
CA SER A 45 3.35 -9.22 -7.29
C SER A 45 4.07 -9.70 -6.03
N TYR A 46 3.38 -10.49 -5.23
CA TYR A 46 4.01 -11.23 -4.14
C TYR A 46 3.29 -12.54 -3.92
N GLU A 47 3.99 -13.48 -3.29
CA GLU A 47 3.46 -14.80 -2.99
C GLU A 47 3.04 -14.89 -1.53
N MET A 48 1.96 -15.61 -1.28
CA MET A 48 1.55 -15.97 0.07
C MET A 48 1.14 -17.44 0.10
N TYR A 49 1.27 -18.05 1.27
CA TYR A 49 0.89 -19.46 1.45
C TYR A 49 -0.33 -19.53 2.35
N ILE A 50 -1.30 -20.32 1.94
CA ILE A 50 -2.50 -20.61 2.73
C ILE A 50 -2.19 -21.81 3.62
N ILE A 51 -2.20 -21.60 4.93
CA ILE A 51 -1.77 -22.61 5.91
C ILE A 51 -2.66 -23.84 5.88
N ASP A 52 -3.97 -23.65 5.74
CA ASP A 52 -4.94 -24.75 5.85
C ASP A 52 -4.81 -25.81 4.76
N ASN A 53 -4.46 -25.42 3.55
CA ASN A 53 -4.39 -26.34 2.41
C ASN A 53 -3.01 -26.36 1.74
N ASN A 54 -2.04 -25.66 2.31
CA ASN A 54 -0.67 -25.57 1.81
C ASN A 54 -0.57 -25.08 0.37
N GLU A 55 -1.56 -24.33 -0.09
CA GLU A 55 -1.57 -23.73 -1.41
C GLU A 55 -0.81 -22.41 -1.44
N LYS A 56 -0.20 -22.14 -2.57
CA LYS A 56 0.46 -20.90 -2.85
C LYS A 56 -0.48 -19.99 -3.65
N LYS A 57 -0.62 -18.75 -3.22
CA LYS A 57 -1.41 -17.74 -3.90
C LYS A 57 -0.52 -16.59 -4.34
N VAL A 58 -0.68 -16.12 -5.56
CA VAL A 58 0.06 -14.99 -6.09
C VAL A 58 -0.88 -13.79 -6.15
N ILE A 59 -0.49 -12.71 -5.46
CA ILE A 59 -1.22 -11.45 -5.48
C ILE A 59 -0.57 -10.55 -6.51
N LYS A 60 -1.34 -10.11 -7.49
CA LYS A 60 -0.87 -9.32 -8.63
C LYS A 60 -1.38 -7.88 -8.58
N ASN A 61 -0.96 -7.07 -9.53
CA ASN A 61 -1.36 -5.66 -9.66
C ASN A 61 -1.03 -4.85 -8.40
N VAL A 62 0.16 -5.09 -7.87
CA VAL A 62 0.68 -4.40 -6.70
C VAL A 62 1.98 -3.71 -7.02
N LYS A 63 2.27 -2.64 -6.31
CA LYS A 63 3.57 -1.97 -6.33
C LYS A 63 3.83 -1.43 -4.94
N ALA A 64 5.05 -1.02 -4.68
CA ALA A 64 5.43 -0.50 -3.37
C ALA A 64 6.35 0.70 -3.51
N PHE A 65 6.20 1.63 -2.60
CA PHE A 65 7.04 2.83 -2.53
C PHE A 65 7.57 3.02 -1.11
N SER A 66 8.75 3.61 -1.01
CA SER A 66 9.33 4.02 0.27
C SER A 66 9.06 5.52 0.48
N PRO A 67 8.59 5.95 1.65
CA PRO A 67 8.42 7.38 1.94
C PRO A 67 9.75 8.12 1.99
N ILE A 68 10.86 7.40 2.10
CA ILE A 68 12.20 7.99 2.12
C ILE A 68 12.65 8.39 0.71
N THR A 69 12.37 7.57 -0.29
CA THR A 69 12.89 7.75 -1.66
C THR A 69 11.80 8.10 -2.68
N ASN A 70 10.53 7.83 -2.40
CA ASN A 70 9.44 7.93 -3.36
C ASN A 70 8.26 8.77 -2.86
N GLU A 71 8.51 9.78 -2.03
CA GLU A 71 7.42 10.56 -1.43
C GLU A 71 6.49 11.18 -2.48
N ALA A 72 7.04 11.71 -3.58
CA ALA A 72 6.23 12.31 -4.63
C ALA A 72 5.31 11.27 -5.30
N ASP A 73 5.81 10.06 -5.52
CA ASP A 73 5.02 8.96 -6.10
C ASP A 73 3.90 8.52 -5.15
N ILE A 74 4.17 8.53 -3.85
CA ILE A 74 3.17 8.19 -2.84
C ILE A 74 2.07 9.25 -2.80
N VAL A 75 2.42 10.53 -2.88
CA VAL A 75 1.45 11.63 -2.93
C VAL A 75 0.54 11.46 -4.16
N GLU A 76 1.10 11.15 -5.32
CA GLU A 76 0.31 10.88 -6.52
C GLU A 76 -0.62 9.68 -6.32
N ALA A 77 -0.13 8.60 -5.73
CA ALA A 77 -0.94 7.42 -5.45
C ALA A 77 -2.12 7.76 -4.51
N ILE A 78 -1.89 8.58 -3.50
CA ILE A 78 -2.94 9.04 -2.59
C ILE A 78 -3.98 9.87 -3.34
N CYS A 79 -3.55 10.73 -4.26
CA CYS A 79 -4.48 11.53 -5.08
C CYS A 79 -5.36 10.66 -5.97
N GLU A 80 -4.85 9.54 -6.46
CA GLU A 80 -5.58 8.62 -7.33
C GLU A 80 -6.39 7.57 -6.57
N ALA A 81 -6.19 7.45 -5.26
CA ALA A 81 -6.78 6.36 -4.47
C ALA A 81 -8.28 6.51 -4.26
N ASP A 82 -8.97 5.38 -4.34
CA ASP A 82 -10.37 5.24 -3.94
C ASP A 82 -10.48 4.84 -2.47
N LEU A 83 -9.43 4.18 -1.95
CA LEU A 83 -9.38 3.66 -0.59
C LEU A 83 -7.96 3.79 -0.03
N ILE A 84 -7.85 4.21 1.22
CA ILE A 84 -6.57 4.26 1.95
C ILE A 84 -6.74 3.47 3.25
N THR A 85 -5.83 2.54 3.49
CA THR A 85 -5.82 1.69 4.67
C THR A 85 -4.43 1.67 5.30
N THR A 86 -4.34 1.19 6.54
CA THR A 86 -3.06 1.09 7.23
C THR A 86 -3.01 -0.12 8.17
N SER A 87 -1.85 -0.75 8.25
CA SER A 87 -1.54 -1.79 9.22
C SER A 87 -0.19 -1.56 9.91
N VAL A 88 0.31 -0.32 9.88
CA VAL A 88 1.58 -0.01 10.53
C VAL A 88 1.44 -0.07 12.05
N CYS A 89 2.52 -0.46 12.72
CA CYS A 89 2.58 -0.44 14.18
C CYS A 89 2.53 1.00 14.71
N VAL A 90 2.05 1.17 15.94
CA VAL A 90 1.98 2.48 16.60
C VAL A 90 3.33 3.21 16.55
N ASP A 91 4.43 2.48 16.74
CA ASP A 91 5.78 3.06 16.73
C ASP A 91 6.19 3.65 15.37
N ASN A 92 5.48 3.30 14.30
CA ASN A 92 5.78 3.76 12.94
C ASN A 92 4.78 4.78 12.40
N LEU A 93 3.74 5.11 13.17
CA LEU A 93 2.73 6.09 12.73
C LEU A 93 3.33 7.45 12.43
N ASP A 94 4.30 7.90 13.22
CA ASP A 94 4.99 9.18 13.02
C ASP A 94 5.83 9.21 11.74
N LYS A 95 6.21 8.04 11.21
CA LYS A 95 6.98 7.93 9.97
C LYS A 95 6.11 8.07 8.72
N ILE A 96 4.83 7.70 8.80
CA ILE A 96 3.92 7.74 7.66
C ILE A 96 2.99 8.96 7.68
N ALA A 97 2.69 9.50 8.86
CA ALA A 97 1.74 10.61 9.02
C ALA A 97 2.10 11.84 8.16
N PRO A 98 3.36 12.28 8.08
CA PRO A 98 3.71 13.43 7.25
C PRO A 98 3.41 13.21 5.76
N THR A 99 3.73 12.02 5.23
CA THR A 99 3.48 11.69 3.83
C THR A 99 1.99 11.57 3.54
N LEU A 100 1.25 10.94 4.43
CA LEU A 100 -0.20 10.85 4.32
C LEU A 100 -0.85 12.24 4.32
N ALA A 101 -0.42 13.10 5.24
CA ALA A 101 -0.92 14.46 5.32
C ALA A 101 -0.65 15.26 4.04
N LYS A 102 0.55 15.12 3.45
CA LYS A 102 0.88 15.76 2.18
C LYS A 102 -0.02 15.28 1.05
N GLY A 103 -0.29 13.98 0.99
CA GLY A 103 -1.16 13.41 -0.03
C GLY A 103 -2.59 13.90 0.10
N LEU A 104 -3.13 13.92 1.30
CA LEU A 104 -4.49 14.41 1.56
C LEU A 104 -4.61 15.90 1.25
N LYS A 105 -3.59 16.70 1.61
CA LYS A 105 -3.56 18.13 1.29
C LYS A 105 -3.54 18.35 -0.22
N GLU A 106 -2.76 17.58 -0.96
CA GLU A 106 -2.70 17.68 -2.41
C GLU A 106 -4.04 17.32 -3.06
N ARG A 107 -4.75 16.34 -2.54
CA ARG A 107 -6.11 16.03 -2.98
C ARG A 107 -7.03 17.26 -2.85
N LEU A 108 -6.96 17.94 -1.72
CA LEU A 108 -7.75 19.16 -1.51
C LEU A 108 -7.35 20.26 -2.49
N ASN A 109 -6.05 20.46 -2.72
CA ASN A 109 -5.55 21.48 -3.64
C ASN A 109 -5.99 21.21 -5.09
N ARG A 110 -6.12 19.95 -5.48
CA ARG A 110 -6.58 19.54 -6.81
C ARG A 110 -8.09 19.48 -6.95
N GLY A 111 -8.82 19.71 -5.87
CA GLY A 111 -10.28 19.60 -5.87
C GLY A 111 -10.79 18.17 -6.00
N ILE A 112 -9.96 17.18 -5.63
CA ILE A 112 -10.35 15.78 -5.66
C ILE A 112 -11.24 15.49 -4.45
N GLY A 113 -12.32 14.76 -4.69
CA GLY A 113 -13.29 14.47 -3.67
C GLY A 113 -12.81 13.50 -2.59
N LYS A 114 -13.75 13.04 -1.80
CA LYS A 114 -13.55 12.17 -0.67
C LYS A 114 -12.81 10.87 -1.03
N VAL A 115 -11.94 10.42 -0.14
CA VAL A 115 -11.32 9.10 -0.16
C VAL A 115 -11.73 8.34 1.12
N ASP A 116 -12.01 7.08 0.99
CA ASP A 116 -12.32 6.22 2.13
C ASP A 116 -11.07 5.58 2.74
#